data_20a63651d60e8a9fcbdd0ffec56c1651
#
_entry.id   20a63651d60e8a9fcbdd0ffec56c1651
#
_cell.length_a   1.000
_cell.length_b   1.000
_cell.length_c   1.000
_cell.angle_alpha   90.00
_cell.angle_beta   90.00
_cell.angle_gamma   90.00
#
_symmetry.space_group_name_H-M   'P 1'
#
loop_
_entity.id
_entity.type
_entity.pdbx_description
1 polymer ?
#
loop_
_entity_poly.entity_id
_entity_poly.type
_entity_poly.pdbx_seq_one_letter_code
_entity_poly.pdbx_strand_id
1 'polypeptide(L)'
;DGELALSIPTVKPDTLKCPMKDIRISDHGNWRHLHWNAIESAYNSTPYFEYYKDDFRPFYEKKYEFLADFNEELCQLVCKLIDIQPCIERTTEYKMEFATEEADFREIIHPKKDFRIADPEFIPHPYYQVFDSKLGFLLI
;
A
#
# COMPACT_ATOMS: atom_id res chain seq x y z
N ASP A 1 -16.27 -15.95 6.79
CA ASP A 1 -15.45 -14.93 6.14
C ASP A 1 -14.36 -14.55 7.14
N GLY A 2 -13.10 -14.72 6.79
CA GLY A 2 -11.95 -14.49 7.64
C GLY A 2 -10.98 -13.50 7.01
N GLU A 3 -9.95 -13.12 7.75
CA GLU A 3 -8.86 -12.28 7.24
C GLU A 3 -8.03 -13.05 6.21
N LEU A 4 -7.79 -12.45 5.06
CA LEU A 4 -6.91 -12.96 4.02
C LEU A 4 -5.70 -12.04 3.88
N ALA A 5 -4.53 -12.54 4.27
CA ALA A 5 -3.28 -11.81 4.06
C ALA A 5 -2.85 -11.92 2.59
N LEU A 6 -2.76 -10.78 1.91
CA LEU A 6 -2.27 -10.68 0.55
C LEU A 6 -0.81 -10.21 0.58
N SER A 7 0.10 -11.08 0.15
CA SER A 7 1.54 -10.79 0.13
C SER A 7 2.09 -10.93 -1.28
N ILE A 8 2.87 -9.94 -1.71
CA ILE A 8 3.62 -10.00 -2.96
C ILE A 8 4.92 -10.75 -2.68
N PRO A 9 5.16 -11.92 -3.30
CA PRO A 9 6.40 -12.66 -3.11
C PRO A 9 7.57 -11.89 -3.72
N THR A 10 8.68 -11.84 -3.00
CA THR A 10 9.90 -11.20 -3.47
C THR A 10 11.03 -12.20 -3.65
N VAL A 11 11.94 -11.90 -4.57
CA VAL A 11 13.19 -12.65 -4.70
C VAL A 11 14.06 -12.31 -3.50
N LYS A 12 14.62 -13.34 -2.86
CA LYS A 12 15.52 -13.14 -1.72
C LYS A 12 16.75 -12.35 -2.19
N PRO A 13 17.03 -11.18 -1.61
CA PRO A 13 18.20 -10.41 -2.00
C PRO A 13 19.50 -11.10 -1.54
N ASP A 14 20.57 -10.90 -2.30
CA ASP A 14 21.89 -11.46 -1.98
C ASP A 14 22.54 -10.82 -0.75
N THR A 15 22.07 -9.62 -0.37
CA THR A 15 22.59 -8.85 0.76
C THR A 15 21.52 -8.63 1.82
N LEU A 16 21.95 -8.62 3.10
CA LEU A 16 21.04 -8.35 4.24
C LEU A 16 20.40 -6.93 4.21
N LYS A 17 21.07 -5.98 3.55
CA LYS A 17 20.60 -4.61 3.38
C LYS A 17 20.40 -4.32 1.90
N CYS A 18 19.27 -4.72 1.37
CA CYS A 18 18.88 -4.42 0.00
C CYS A 18 18.08 -3.10 -0.02
N PRO A 19 18.47 -2.10 -0.84
CA PRO A 19 17.64 -0.92 -1.03
C PRO A 19 16.25 -1.28 -1.57
N MET A 20 15.22 -0.56 -1.15
CA MET A 20 13.82 -0.83 -1.57
C MET A 20 13.68 -0.85 -3.09
N LYS A 21 14.38 0.04 -3.80
CA LYS A 21 14.36 0.12 -5.27
C LYS A 21 14.86 -1.14 -5.98
N ASP A 22 15.68 -1.97 -5.30
CA ASP A 22 16.31 -3.15 -5.87
C ASP A 22 15.58 -4.45 -5.49
N ILE A 23 14.49 -4.36 -4.72
CA ILE A 23 13.66 -5.51 -4.37
C ILE A 23 12.88 -5.97 -5.58
N ARG A 24 13.15 -7.21 -6.03
CA ARG A 24 12.50 -7.82 -7.20
C ARG A 24 11.29 -8.62 -6.79
N ILE A 25 10.22 -8.52 -7.59
CA ILE A 25 9.02 -9.35 -7.44
C ILE A 25 9.32 -10.74 -8.00
N SER A 26 8.87 -11.76 -7.26
CA SER A 26 8.88 -13.14 -7.72
C SER A 26 7.54 -13.52 -8.35
N ASP A 27 7.58 -14.28 -9.43
CA ASP A 27 6.36 -14.82 -10.08
C ASP A 27 5.87 -16.12 -9.38
N HIS A 28 6.42 -16.48 -8.23
CA HIS A 28 6.04 -17.68 -7.50
C HIS A 28 4.60 -17.60 -6.99
N GLY A 29 3.85 -18.71 -7.13
CA GLY A 29 2.55 -18.87 -6.45
C GLY A 29 1.36 -18.17 -7.10
N ASN A 30 1.47 -17.68 -8.35
CA ASN A 30 0.37 -17.01 -9.08
C ASN A 30 -0.34 -15.90 -8.26
N TRP A 31 0.45 -15.17 -7.48
CA TRP A 31 -0.04 -14.18 -6.52
C TRP A 31 -0.93 -13.11 -7.16
N ARG A 32 -0.65 -12.70 -8.40
CA ARG A 32 -1.44 -11.67 -9.09
C ARG A 32 -2.90 -12.08 -9.23
N HIS A 33 -3.12 -13.30 -9.69
CA HIS A 33 -4.47 -13.86 -9.83
C HIS A 33 -5.16 -14.01 -8.48
N LEU A 34 -4.42 -14.48 -7.46
CA LEU A 34 -4.97 -14.64 -6.10
C LEU A 34 -5.38 -13.30 -5.51
N HIS A 35 -4.53 -12.27 -5.64
CA HIS A 35 -4.84 -10.92 -5.16
C HIS A 35 -6.04 -10.33 -5.88
N TRP A 36 -6.06 -10.43 -7.23
CA TRP A 36 -7.16 -9.89 -8.01
C TRP A 36 -8.49 -10.54 -7.65
N ASN A 37 -8.54 -11.87 -7.57
CA ASN A 37 -9.74 -12.58 -7.16
C ASN A 37 -10.19 -12.22 -5.74
N ALA A 38 -9.25 -12.01 -4.82
CA ALA A 38 -9.58 -11.58 -3.47
C ALA A 38 -10.21 -10.18 -3.45
N ILE A 39 -9.65 -9.25 -4.24
CA ILE A 39 -10.18 -7.88 -4.38
C ILE A 39 -11.57 -7.92 -5.01
N GLU A 40 -11.75 -8.64 -6.12
CA GLU A 40 -13.08 -8.78 -6.74
C GLU A 40 -14.08 -9.41 -5.77
N SER A 41 -13.71 -10.47 -5.07
CA SER A 41 -14.61 -11.13 -4.11
C SER A 41 -15.01 -10.21 -2.94
N ALA A 42 -14.08 -9.36 -2.49
CA ALA A 42 -14.35 -8.45 -1.39
C ALA A 42 -15.20 -7.24 -1.80
N TYR A 43 -14.99 -6.71 -2.99
CA TYR A 43 -15.55 -5.42 -3.38
C TYR A 43 -16.61 -5.46 -4.48
N ASN A 44 -16.83 -6.60 -5.15
CA ASN A 44 -17.77 -6.70 -6.29
C ASN A 44 -19.21 -6.30 -5.96
N SER A 45 -19.62 -6.42 -4.70
CA SER A 45 -20.94 -5.98 -4.23
C SER A 45 -20.98 -4.57 -3.63
N THR A 46 -19.85 -3.86 -3.66
CA THR A 46 -19.78 -2.50 -3.12
C THR A 46 -20.15 -1.46 -4.18
N PRO A 47 -20.71 -0.31 -3.77
CA PRO A 47 -20.93 0.81 -4.66
C PRO A 47 -19.62 1.24 -5.33
N TYR A 48 -19.70 1.60 -6.60
CA TYR A 48 -18.61 2.18 -7.39
C TYR A 48 -17.43 1.26 -7.73
N PHE A 49 -17.28 0.06 -7.18
CA PHE A 49 -16.19 -0.83 -7.57
C PHE A 49 -16.17 -1.14 -9.07
N GLU A 50 -17.34 -1.26 -9.68
CA GLU A 50 -17.49 -1.47 -11.13
C GLU A 50 -16.78 -0.36 -11.95
N TYR A 51 -16.76 0.87 -11.46
CA TYR A 51 -16.11 2.00 -12.14
C TYR A 51 -14.59 2.00 -11.97
N TYR A 52 -14.10 1.52 -10.84
CA TYR A 52 -12.67 1.57 -10.52
C TYR A 52 -11.91 0.29 -10.85
N LYS A 53 -12.59 -0.85 -10.96
CA LYS A 53 -11.92 -2.15 -11.16
C LYS A 53 -11.03 -2.19 -12.40
N ASP A 54 -11.43 -1.51 -13.47
CA ASP A 54 -10.70 -1.49 -14.72
C ASP A 54 -9.41 -0.65 -14.65
N ASP A 55 -9.33 0.29 -13.70
CA ASP A 55 -8.11 1.04 -13.42
C ASP A 55 -7.10 0.21 -12.62
N PHE A 56 -7.57 -0.65 -11.71
CA PHE A 56 -6.72 -1.48 -10.87
C PHE A 56 -6.28 -2.78 -11.52
N ARG A 57 -7.12 -3.37 -12.35
CA ARG A 57 -6.87 -4.68 -12.98
C ARG A 57 -5.54 -4.79 -13.72
N PRO A 58 -5.08 -3.79 -14.50
CA PRO A 58 -3.81 -3.85 -15.20
C PRO A 58 -2.59 -4.09 -14.30
N PHE A 59 -2.64 -3.68 -13.03
CA PHE A 59 -1.57 -3.92 -12.05
C PHE A 59 -1.37 -5.40 -11.73
N TYR A 60 -2.40 -6.20 -11.88
CA TYR A 60 -2.39 -7.64 -11.63
C TYR A 60 -2.25 -8.47 -12.91
N GLU A 61 -2.33 -7.84 -14.09
CA GLU A 61 -2.09 -8.47 -15.39
C GLU A 61 -0.67 -8.20 -15.89
N LYS A 62 -0.16 -6.98 -15.68
CA LYS A 62 1.20 -6.58 -16.05
C LYS A 62 2.22 -7.22 -15.11
N LYS A 63 3.36 -7.58 -15.67
CA LYS A 63 4.52 -8.01 -14.87
C LYS A 63 5.38 -6.81 -14.50
N TYR A 64 5.63 -6.68 -13.21
CA TYR A 64 6.58 -5.72 -12.66
C TYR A 64 7.84 -6.46 -12.23
N GLU A 65 9.00 -5.93 -12.56
CA GLU A 65 10.27 -6.48 -12.10
C GLU A 65 10.58 -6.03 -10.66
N PHE A 66 10.36 -4.77 -10.37
CA PHE A 66 10.67 -4.19 -9.06
C PHE A 66 9.41 -3.85 -8.27
N LEU A 67 9.48 -4.15 -6.96
CA LEU A 67 8.38 -3.84 -6.05
C LEU A 67 8.15 -2.33 -5.91
N ALA A 68 9.22 -1.55 -5.97
CA ALA A 68 9.13 -0.10 -5.89
C ALA A 68 8.30 0.50 -7.04
N ASP A 69 8.50 -0.01 -8.27
CA ASP A 69 7.77 0.48 -9.45
C ASP A 69 6.27 0.14 -9.35
N PHE A 70 5.95 -1.10 -8.93
CA PHE A 70 4.56 -1.49 -8.68
C PHE A 70 3.88 -0.58 -7.64
N ASN A 71 4.55 -0.35 -6.52
CA ASN A 71 4.00 0.47 -5.45
C ASN A 71 3.84 1.94 -5.87
N GLU A 72 4.79 2.48 -6.61
CA GLU A 72 4.75 3.87 -7.08
C GLU A 72 3.63 4.10 -8.08
N GLU A 73 3.51 3.25 -9.12
CA GLU A 73 2.44 3.35 -10.10
C GLU A 73 1.06 3.19 -9.44
N LEU A 74 0.92 2.22 -8.52
CA LEU A 74 -0.33 2.02 -7.79
C LEU A 74 -0.67 3.21 -6.88
N CYS A 75 0.31 3.76 -6.17
CA CYS A 75 0.14 4.96 -5.36
C CYS A 75 -0.31 6.16 -6.20
N GLN A 76 0.30 6.37 -7.37
CA GLN A 76 -0.09 7.43 -8.31
C GLN A 76 -1.53 7.25 -8.79
N LEU A 77 -1.94 6.01 -9.11
CA LEU A 77 -3.33 5.74 -9.47
C LEU A 77 -4.28 6.10 -8.33
N VAL A 78 -4.01 5.63 -7.12
CA VAL A 78 -4.87 5.92 -5.95
C VAL A 78 -4.96 7.42 -5.72
N CYS A 79 -3.84 8.14 -5.72
CA CYS A 79 -3.81 9.60 -5.55
C CYS A 79 -4.64 10.31 -6.62
N LYS A 80 -4.55 9.86 -7.88
CA LYS A 80 -5.36 10.39 -8.98
C LYS A 80 -6.85 10.16 -8.75
N LEU A 81 -7.25 8.96 -8.31
CA LEU A 81 -8.65 8.62 -8.11
C LEU A 81 -9.31 9.37 -6.95
N ILE A 82 -8.53 9.75 -5.93
CA ILE A 82 -9.01 10.55 -4.79
C ILE A 82 -8.70 12.04 -4.91
N ASP A 83 -8.23 12.48 -6.09
CA ASP A 83 -7.91 13.87 -6.42
C ASP A 83 -6.86 14.51 -5.47
N ILE A 84 -5.86 13.74 -5.10
CA ILE A 84 -4.70 14.21 -4.33
C ILE A 84 -3.49 14.31 -5.26
N GLN A 85 -2.78 15.44 -5.19
CA GLN A 85 -1.54 15.67 -5.92
C GLN A 85 -0.36 15.79 -4.95
N PRO A 86 0.21 14.67 -4.48
CA PRO A 86 1.32 14.70 -3.55
C PRO A 86 2.60 15.14 -4.26
N CYS A 87 3.42 15.92 -3.57
CA CYS A 87 4.80 16.16 -3.97
C CYS A 87 5.65 15.00 -3.43
N ILE A 88 6.05 14.08 -4.31
CA ILE A 88 6.83 12.90 -3.95
C ILE A 88 8.25 13.07 -4.45
N GLU A 89 9.21 13.08 -3.52
CA GLU A 89 10.63 13.11 -3.83
C GLU A 89 11.31 11.82 -3.40
N ARG A 90 12.26 11.36 -4.22
CA ARG A 90 13.06 10.18 -3.89
C ARG A 90 14.33 10.61 -3.15
N THR A 91 14.61 9.96 -2.03
CA THR A 91 15.86 10.17 -1.32
C THR A 91 17.04 9.57 -2.10
N THR A 92 18.15 10.28 -2.15
CA THR A 92 19.41 9.82 -2.77
C THR A 92 20.30 9.07 -1.79
N GLU A 93 20.14 9.37 -0.49
CA GLU A 93 20.93 8.81 0.60
C GLU A 93 20.02 8.37 1.76
N TYR A 94 20.49 7.37 2.52
CA TYR A 94 19.83 6.99 3.76
C TYR A 94 20.24 7.95 4.87
N LYS A 95 19.29 8.77 5.32
CA LYS A 95 19.47 9.72 6.42
C LYS A 95 19.05 9.03 7.74
N MET A 96 19.98 8.95 8.69
CA MET A 96 19.71 8.30 10.00
C MET A 96 18.97 9.23 10.96
N GLU A 97 19.33 10.51 10.96
CA GLU A 97 18.77 11.52 11.83
C GLU A 97 18.15 12.64 11.00
N PHE A 98 17.02 13.15 11.49
CA PHE A 98 16.29 14.25 10.87
C PHE A 98 16.33 15.47 11.77
N ALA A 99 16.24 16.66 11.20
CA ALA A 99 16.06 17.88 11.98
C ALA A 99 14.73 17.86 12.71
N THR A 100 14.62 18.59 13.81
CA THR A 100 13.41 18.63 14.67
C THR A 100 12.15 19.09 13.90
N GLU A 101 12.35 19.76 12.79
CA GLU A 101 11.29 20.28 11.91
C GLU A 101 10.82 19.26 10.86
N GLU A 102 11.56 18.15 10.70
CA GLU A 102 11.23 17.08 9.77
C GLU A 102 10.52 15.95 10.52
N ALA A 103 9.34 15.53 10.05
CA ALA A 103 8.62 14.40 10.63
C ALA A 103 9.11 13.09 10.02
N ASP A 104 9.77 12.24 10.83
CA ASP A 104 10.18 10.90 10.41
C ASP A 104 9.21 9.84 10.92
N PHE A 105 8.40 9.29 10.01
CA PHE A 105 7.41 8.26 10.34
C PHE A 105 7.88 6.83 10.11
N ARG A 106 9.12 6.59 9.66
CA ARG A 106 9.63 5.25 9.29
C ARG A 106 9.56 4.23 10.44
N GLU A 107 9.78 4.68 11.68
CA GLU A 107 9.75 3.83 12.87
C GLU A 107 8.51 4.04 13.74
N ILE A 108 7.78 5.12 13.50
CA ILE A 108 6.61 5.51 14.29
C ILE A 108 5.36 4.81 13.77
N ILE A 109 5.13 4.84 12.46
CA ILE A 109 4.01 4.12 11.83
C ILE A 109 4.41 2.66 11.64
N HIS A 110 4.01 1.82 12.59
CA HIS A 110 4.36 0.41 12.60
C HIS A 110 3.19 -0.43 13.12
N PRO A 111 2.86 -1.61 12.54
CA PRO A 111 1.71 -2.44 12.92
C PRO A 111 1.64 -2.82 14.40
N LYS A 112 2.79 -2.82 15.09
CA LYS A 112 2.91 -3.20 16.51
C LYS A 112 3.00 -2.02 17.47
N LYS A 113 2.96 -0.79 16.96
CA LYS A 113 3.06 0.44 17.76
C LYS A 113 1.77 1.26 17.61
N ASP A 114 1.33 1.89 18.67
CA ASP A 114 0.23 2.84 18.62
C ASP A 114 0.77 4.19 18.11
N PHE A 115 0.60 4.45 16.82
CA PHE A 115 1.07 5.67 16.16
C PHE A 115 0.23 6.92 16.50
N ARG A 116 -0.97 6.76 17.08
CA ARG A 116 -1.86 7.87 17.45
C ARG A 116 -1.25 8.79 18.51
N ILE A 117 -0.29 8.29 19.26
CA ILE A 117 0.42 9.07 20.30
C ILE A 117 1.51 9.96 19.66
N ALA A 118 1.96 9.65 18.46
CA ALA A 118 3.09 10.30 17.81
C ALA A 118 2.71 11.57 17.03
N ASP A 119 1.44 11.76 16.75
CA ASP A 119 0.93 12.97 16.07
C ASP A 119 -0.17 13.62 16.92
N PRO A 120 0.19 14.57 17.81
CA PRO A 120 -0.79 15.26 18.66
C PRO A 120 -1.75 16.17 17.87
N GLU A 121 -1.44 16.49 16.62
CA GLU A 121 -2.30 17.30 15.74
C GLU A 121 -3.30 16.42 14.99
N PHE A 122 -3.13 15.10 15.00
CA PHE A 122 -4.06 14.20 14.35
C PHE A 122 -5.39 14.12 15.11
N ILE A 123 -6.43 14.69 14.51
CA ILE A 123 -7.80 14.63 15.03
C ILE A 123 -8.57 13.60 14.18
N PRO A 124 -8.87 12.41 14.72
CA PRO A 124 -9.65 11.42 13.99
C PRO A 124 -11.08 11.90 13.80
N HIS A 125 -11.52 12.01 12.55
CA HIS A 125 -12.90 12.28 12.20
C HIS A 125 -13.64 10.97 11.93
N PRO A 126 -14.85 10.77 12.51
CA PRO A 126 -15.67 9.62 12.15
C PRO A 126 -16.10 9.73 10.68
N TYR A 127 -16.03 8.63 9.97
CA TYR A 127 -16.50 8.52 8.59
C TYR A 127 -17.28 7.22 8.37
N TYR A 128 -18.16 7.23 7.39
CA TYR A 128 -18.91 6.03 7.03
C TYR A 128 -18.05 5.12 6.17
N GLN A 129 -17.86 3.89 6.64
CA GLN A 129 -17.16 2.84 5.88
C GLN A 129 -18.16 2.05 5.05
N VAL A 130 -17.72 1.53 3.90
CA VAL A 130 -18.57 0.72 3.02
C VAL A 130 -19.11 -0.53 3.74
N PHE A 131 -18.34 -1.11 4.63
CA PHE A 131 -18.69 -2.31 5.38
C PHE A 131 -19.05 -2.04 6.86
N ASP A 132 -19.36 -0.78 7.18
CA ASP A 132 -19.74 -0.31 8.51
C ASP A 132 -18.72 -0.71 9.59
N SER A 133 -19.16 -1.41 10.63
CA SER A 133 -18.30 -1.79 11.77
C SER A 133 -17.47 -3.07 11.54
N LYS A 134 -17.45 -3.65 10.34
CA LYS A 134 -16.62 -4.83 10.06
C LYS A 134 -15.13 -4.48 10.10
N LEU A 135 -14.44 -5.02 11.10
CA LEU A 135 -12.99 -4.94 11.21
C LEU A 135 -12.32 -5.64 10.02
N GLY A 136 -11.24 -5.07 9.49
CA GLY A 136 -10.44 -5.67 8.42
C GLY A 136 -10.65 -5.09 7.02
N PHE A 137 -11.66 -4.25 6.82
CA PHE A 137 -11.87 -3.51 5.57
C PHE A 137 -11.45 -2.04 5.75
N LEU A 138 -10.27 -1.82 6.22
CA LEU A 138 -9.63 -0.52 6.10
C LEU A 138 -9.22 -0.36 4.64
N LEU A 139 -9.84 0.58 3.94
CA LEU A 139 -9.25 1.12 2.74
C LEU A 139 -7.91 1.76 3.15
N ILE A 140 -6.85 1.09 2.76
CA ILE A 140 -5.51 1.68 2.79
C ILE A 140 -5.40 2.58 1.59
#